data_fc5f342d46ee87e65e666edf2a090176
#
_entry.id   fc5f342d46ee87e65e666edf2a090176
#
_cell.length_a   1.000
_cell.length_b   1.000
_cell.length_c   1.000
_cell.angle_alpha   90.00
_cell.angle_beta   90.00
_cell.angle_gamma   90.00
#
_symmetry.space_group_name_H-M   'P 1'
#
loop_
_entity.id
_entity.type
_entity.pdbx_description
1 polymer ?
#
loop_
_entity_poly.entity_id
_entity_poly.type
_entity_poly.pdbx_seq_one_letter_code
_entity_poly.pdbx_strand_id
1 'polypeptide(L)'
;MARLLFITSNRIGDAVLSTGALEAARALVPGAGVTIACGPLAAPLFRAEPSLERIVVMEKDKLAGHWVALWRDLIGHSYDLAIDLRGSATSYFLPVKKRIVFRSGKAGGHKLDELAALMGSDAPLEMKIHLDPRARRDAKAFAGADKKLLLIGAGANWIGKTWPRENFAALAKRLTKPGAPLTDARIVVLGGPDEGGVLDPLAEDLQK
;
A
#
# COMPACT_ATOMS: atom_id res chain seq x y z
N MET A 1 -26.63 -8.60 -4.62
CA MET A 1 -25.28 -8.63 -5.17
C MET A 1 -24.32 -9.03 -4.06
N ALA A 2 -23.37 -9.93 -4.32
CA ALA A 2 -22.41 -10.34 -3.28
C ALA A 2 -21.51 -9.16 -2.89
N ARG A 3 -21.04 -9.12 -1.63
CA ARG A 3 -20.17 -8.05 -1.13
C ARG A 3 -18.98 -8.60 -0.36
N LEU A 4 -17.83 -8.05 -0.68
CA LEU A 4 -16.55 -8.33 -0.01
C LEU A 4 -16.12 -7.11 0.80
N LEU A 5 -15.83 -7.32 2.09
CA LEU A 5 -15.15 -6.34 2.93
C LEU A 5 -13.68 -6.73 3.09
N PHE A 6 -12.78 -5.79 2.80
CA PHE A 6 -11.34 -5.98 2.95
C PHE A 6 -10.75 -4.90 3.85
N ILE A 7 -10.34 -5.28 5.07
CA ILE A 7 -9.74 -4.37 6.06
C ILE A 7 -8.24 -4.59 6.07
N THR A 8 -7.48 -3.58 5.66
CA THR A 8 -6.02 -3.66 5.53
C THR A 8 -5.28 -2.55 6.27
N SER A 9 -3.99 -2.41 6.02
CA SER A 9 -3.07 -1.57 6.79
C SER A 9 -3.18 -0.08 6.45
N ASN A 10 -2.70 0.75 7.38
CA ASN A 10 -2.49 2.19 7.18
C ASN A 10 -1.12 2.47 6.52
N ARG A 11 -0.21 1.49 6.54
CA ARG A 11 1.13 1.62 5.95
C ARG A 11 1.11 1.17 4.51
N ILE A 12 1.71 1.93 3.61
CA ILE A 12 1.76 1.64 2.17
C ILE A 12 2.36 0.26 1.91
N GLY A 13 3.52 -0.06 2.51
CA GLY A 13 4.18 -1.35 2.29
C GLY A 13 3.33 -2.55 2.66
N ASP A 14 2.70 -2.52 3.84
CA ASP A 14 1.81 -3.60 4.29
C ASP A 14 0.55 -3.68 3.40
N ALA A 15 0.04 -2.55 2.92
CA ALA A 15 -1.10 -2.51 2.00
C ALA A 15 -0.74 -3.14 0.65
N VAL A 16 0.45 -2.84 0.11
CA VAL A 16 0.94 -3.47 -1.13
C VAL A 16 1.07 -4.99 -0.95
N LEU A 17 1.69 -5.46 0.14
CA LEU A 17 1.80 -6.89 0.44
C LEU A 17 0.43 -7.57 0.55
N SER A 18 -0.61 -6.85 0.98
CA SER A 18 -1.95 -7.39 1.15
C SER A 18 -2.76 -7.51 -0.15
N THR A 19 -2.31 -6.93 -1.26
CA THR A 19 -3.06 -6.96 -2.52
C THR A 19 -3.26 -8.38 -3.06
N GLY A 20 -2.29 -9.27 -2.85
CA GLY A 20 -2.45 -10.69 -3.20
C GLY A 20 -3.57 -11.38 -2.42
N ALA A 21 -3.75 -11.03 -1.13
CA ALA A 21 -4.86 -11.54 -0.34
C ALA A 21 -6.21 -10.99 -0.82
N LEU A 22 -6.25 -9.75 -1.32
CA LEU A 22 -7.44 -9.18 -1.93
C LEU A 22 -7.84 -9.93 -3.22
N GLU A 23 -6.89 -10.22 -4.10
CA GLU A 23 -7.13 -11.02 -5.31
C GLU A 23 -7.65 -12.43 -4.96
N ALA A 24 -7.04 -13.10 -3.98
CA ALA A 24 -7.50 -14.39 -3.50
C ALA A 24 -8.93 -14.31 -2.90
N ALA A 25 -9.23 -13.26 -2.14
CA ALA A 25 -10.56 -13.03 -1.58
C ALA A 25 -11.62 -12.81 -2.67
N ARG A 26 -11.31 -12.09 -3.75
CA ARG A 26 -12.19 -11.90 -4.91
C ARG A 26 -12.49 -13.21 -5.61
N ALA A 27 -11.52 -14.12 -5.70
CA ALA A 27 -11.73 -15.45 -6.27
C ALA A 27 -12.72 -16.30 -5.43
N LEU A 28 -12.79 -16.08 -4.10
CA LEU A 28 -13.75 -16.77 -3.22
C LEU A 28 -15.19 -16.26 -3.36
N VAL A 29 -15.40 -15.03 -3.84
CA VAL A 29 -16.72 -14.41 -4.04
C VAL A 29 -16.78 -13.70 -5.40
N PRO A 30 -16.81 -14.44 -6.51
CA PRO A 30 -16.77 -13.86 -7.85
C PRO A 30 -17.91 -12.87 -8.07
N GLY A 31 -17.58 -11.72 -8.69
CA GLY A 31 -18.56 -10.68 -8.99
C GLY A 31 -19.04 -9.87 -7.78
N ALA A 32 -18.41 -10.04 -6.61
CA ALA A 32 -18.74 -9.24 -5.43
C ALA A 32 -18.28 -7.78 -5.60
N GLY A 33 -19.12 -6.85 -5.14
CA GLY A 33 -18.70 -5.47 -4.91
C GLY A 33 -17.72 -5.39 -3.74
N VAL A 34 -16.65 -4.63 -3.89
CA VAL A 34 -15.54 -4.57 -2.93
C VAL A 34 -15.58 -3.28 -2.11
N THR A 35 -15.69 -3.41 -0.80
CA THR A 35 -15.46 -2.32 0.15
C THR A 35 -14.10 -2.50 0.79
N ILE A 36 -13.22 -1.50 0.69
CA ILE A 36 -11.86 -1.53 1.24
C ILE A 36 -11.75 -0.54 2.40
N ALA A 37 -11.33 -1.01 3.56
CA ALA A 37 -11.02 -0.17 4.72
C ALA A 37 -9.50 -0.12 4.92
N CYS A 38 -8.90 1.06 4.82
CA CYS A 38 -7.45 1.25 4.90
C CYS A 38 -7.09 2.65 5.39
N GLY A 39 -5.83 2.90 5.68
CA GLY A 39 -5.37 4.25 6.04
C GLY A 39 -5.27 5.21 4.85
N PRO A 40 -5.16 6.52 5.10
CA PRO A 40 -5.17 7.56 4.06
C PRO A 40 -4.02 7.39 3.05
N LEU A 41 -2.83 6.99 3.51
CA LEU A 41 -1.67 6.78 2.63
C LEU A 41 -1.82 5.54 1.73
N ALA A 42 -2.63 4.55 2.15
CA ALA A 42 -2.87 3.34 1.37
C ALA A 42 -4.06 3.46 0.39
N ALA A 43 -5.01 4.34 0.67
CA ALA A 43 -6.23 4.49 -0.12
C ALA A 43 -5.98 4.71 -1.63
N PRO A 44 -4.98 5.51 -2.07
CA PRO A 44 -4.69 5.68 -3.48
C PRO A 44 -4.33 4.40 -4.23
N LEU A 45 -3.75 3.39 -3.55
CA LEU A 45 -3.37 2.11 -4.15
C LEU A 45 -4.57 1.31 -4.66
N PHE A 46 -5.75 1.54 -4.08
CA PHE A 46 -6.95 0.76 -4.34
C PHE A 46 -7.99 1.47 -5.22
N ARG A 47 -7.72 2.70 -5.67
CA ARG A 47 -8.70 3.48 -6.45
C ARG A 47 -9.12 2.84 -7.77
N ALA A 48 -8.25 2.04 -8.37
CA ALA A 48 -8.52 1.35 -9.62
C ALA A 48 -8.83 -0.15 -9.43
N GLU A 49 -9.17 -0.55 -8.19
CA GLU A 49 -9.55 -1.92 -7.89
C GLU A 49 -10.82 -2.31 -8.64
N PRO A 50 -10.81 -3.42 -9.40
CA PRO A 50 -12.00 -3.90 -10.09
C PRO A 50 -13.14 -4.17 -9.11
N SER A 51 -14.35 -3.80 -9.49
CA SER A 51 -15.56 -3.94 -8.66
C SER A 51 -15.50 -3.14 -7.34
N LEU A 52 -14.66 -2.13 -7.25
CA LEU A 52 -14.62 -1.25 -6.09
C LEU A 52 -15.95 -0.51 -5.92
N GLU A 53 -16.61 -0.71 -4.79
CA GLU A 53 -17.81 0.05 -4.42
C GLU A 53 -17.44 1.26 -3.58
N ARG A 54 -16.50 1.07 -2.61
CA ARG A 54 -16.17 2.12 -1.65
C ARG A 54 -14.80 1.90 -1.01
N ILE A 55 -14.11 3.00 -0.74
CA ILE A 55 -12.94 3.03 0.18
C ILE A 55 -13.37 3.76 1.45
N VAL A 56 -13.20 3.11 2.60
CA VAL A 56 -13.38 3.69 3.93
C VAL A 56 -12.00 4.02 4.48
N VAL A 57 -11.71 5.31 4.59
CA VAL A 57 -10.41 5.78 5.08
C VAL A 57 -10.42 5.81 6.60
N MET A 58 -9.51 5.05 7.21
CA MET A 58 -9.34 4.98 8.67
C MET A 58 -8.23 5.93 9.11
N GLU A 59 -8.59 7.07 9.63
CA GLU A 59 -7.64 7.97 10.27
C GLU A 59 -7.41 7.53 11.71
N LYS A 60 -6.13 7.46 12.13
CA LYS A 60 -5.77 7.01 13.48
C LYS A 60 -6.22 8.06 14.50
N ASP A 61 -7.12 7.68 15.40
CA ASP A 61 -7.57 8.50 16.51
C ASP A 61 -6.96 8.05 17.86
N LYS A 62 -6.78 9.00 18.80
CA LYS A 62 -6.06 8.81 20.07
C LYS A 62 -6.69 7.77 21.01
N LEU A 63 -8.00 7.55 20.96
CA LEU A 63 -8.74 6.64 21.82
C LEU A 63 -9.34 5.45 21.08
N ALA A 64 -8.73 5.02 19.98
CA ALA A 64 -9.27 3.95 19.13
C ALA A 64 -10.67 4.25 18.55
N GLY A 65 -11.12 5.49 18.60
CA GLY A 65 -12.41 5.95 18.06
C GLY A 65 -12.59 5.65 16.58
N HIS A 66 -11.48 5.56 15.82
CA HIS A 66 -11.50 5.14 14.42
C HIS A 66 -12.12 3.76 14.19
N TRP A 67 -12.11 2.84 15.18
CA TRP A 67 -12.77 1.54 15.07
C TRP A 67 -14.29 1.66 15.21
N VAL A 68 -14.76 2.57 16.07
CA VAL A 68 -16.18 2.87 16.21
C VAL A 68 -16.70 3.58 14.97
N ALA A 69 -15.95 4.52 14.44
CA ALA A 69 -16.27 5.19 13.18
C ALA A 69 -16.35 4.19 12.03
N LEU A 70 -15.35 3.30 11.88
CA LEU A 70 -15.34 2.23 10.90
C LEU A 70 -16.58 1.32 11.04
N TRP A 71 -16.88 0.89 12.28
CA TRP A 71 -18.06 0.06 12.54
C TRP A 71 -19.35 0.75 12.10
N ARG A 72 -19.53 2.03 12.47
CA ARG A 72 -20.69 2.84 12.09
C ARG A 72 -20.85 2.95 10.58
N ASP A 73 -19.74 3.12 9.86
CA ASP A 73 -19.73 3.22 8.40
C ASP A 73 -20.09 1.89 7.72
N LEU A 74 -19.83 0.77 8.36
CA LEU A 74 -19.97 -0.57 7.80
C LEU A 74 -21.23 -1.32 8.23
N ILE A 75 -21.79 -1.03 9.43
CA ILE A 75 -22.88 -1.81 10.02
C ILE A 75 -24.18 -1.82 9.19
N GLY A 76 -24.43 -0.79 8.40
CA GLY A 76 -25.58 -0.70 7.49
C GLY A 76 -25.52 -1.61 6.27
N HIS A 77 -24.46 -2.43 6.12
CA HIS A 77 -24.23 -3.28 4.98
C HIS A 77 -23.98 -4.73 5.43
N SER A 78 -24.52 -5.69 4.67
CA SER A 78 -24.20 -7.11 4.86
C SER A 78 -23.11 -7.53 3.88
N TYR A 79 -22.19 -8.39 4.35
CA TYR A 79 -21.06 -8.87 3.56
C TYR A 79 -21.08 -10.40 3.48
N ASP A 80 -20.82 -10.94 2.29
CA ASP A 80 -20.69 -12.39 2.11
C ASP A 80 -19.35 -12.89 2.62
N LEU A 81 -18.29 -12.08 2.44
CA LEU A 81 -16.95 -12.36 2.94
C LEU A 81 -16.34 -11.10 3.55
N ALA A 82 -15.71 -11.21 4.71
CA ALA A 82 -14.84 -10.18 5.26
C ALA A 82 -13.44 -10.74 5.51
N ILE A 83 -12.44 -10.04 4.98
CA ILE A 83 -11.01 -10.27 5.27
C ILE A 83 -10.55 -9.15 6.19
N ASP A 84 -10.14 -9.48 7.40
CA ASP A 84 -9.61 -8.52 8.36
C ASP A 84 -8.14 -8.81 8.65
N LEU A 85 -7.25 -8.09 7.99
CA LEU A 85 -5.80 -8.21 8.14
C LEU A 85 -5.25 -7.40 9.32
N ARG A 86 -6.13 -6.64 10.01
CA ARG A 86 -5.78 -5.88 11.20
C ARG A 86 -6.05 -6.65 12.50
N GLY A 87 -6.81 -7.76 12.40
CA GLY A 87 -7.23 -8.53 13.57
C GLY A 87 -8.12 -7.72 14.53
N SER A 88 -8.88 -6.78 13.99
CA SER A 88 -9.74 -5.91 14.79
C SER A 88 -10.98 -6.64 15.29
N ALA A 89 -11.51 -6.20 16.44
CA ALA A 89 -12.79 -6.69 16.90
C ALA A 89 -13.97 -6.25 16.01
N THR A 90 -13.79 -5.19 15.22
CA THR A 90 -14.83 -4.57 14.40
C THR A 90 -15.52 -5.56 13.47
N SER A 91 -14.75 -6.43 12.81
CA SER A 91 -15.30 -7.41 11.87
C SER A 91 -16.27 -8.42 12.52
N TYR A 92 -16.16 -8.66 13.84
CA TYR A 92 -17.05 -9.57 14.55
C TYR A 92 -18.43 -8.96 14.84
N PHE A 93 -18.53 -7.63 14.86
CA PHE A 93 -19.76 -6.90 15.13
C PHE A 93 -20.47 -6.41 13.84
N LEU A 94 -20.07 -6.94 12.70
CA LEU A 94 -20.68 -6.65 11.39
C LEU A 94 -21.50 -7.85 10.90
N PRO A 95 -22.55 -7.63 10.10
CA PRO A 95 -23.32 -8.70 9.48
C PRO A 95 -22.52 -9.34 8.32
N VAL A 96 -21.72 -10.34 8.63
CA VAL A 96 -20.82 -11.03 7.71
C VAL A 96 -21.09 -12.53 7.72
N LYS A 97 -21.27 -13.16 6.55
CA LYS A 97 -21.49 -14.61 6.45
C LYS A 97 -20.21 -15.41 6.74
N LYS A 98 -19.08 -15.04 6.13
CA LYS A 98 -17.78 -15.70 6.32
C LYS A 98 -16.70 -14.67 6.65
N ARG A 99 -15.90 -14.97 7.69
CA ARG A 99 -14.77 -14.11 8.11
C ARG A 99 -13.48 -14.85 8.02
N ILE A 100 -12.44 -14.15 7.53
CA ILE A 100 -11.05 -14.56 7.59
C ILE A 100 -10.31 -13.43 8.31
N VAL A 101 -9.85 -13.70 9.53
CA VAL A 101 -9.23 -12.69 10.38
C VAL A 101 -7.79 -13.08 10.63
N PHE A 102 -6.86 -12.18 10.27
CA PHE A 102 -5.45 -12.35 10.56
C PHE A 102 -5.22 -12.24 12.07
N ARG A 103 -4.66 -13.28 12.64
CA ARG A 103 -4.21 -13.28 14.04
C ARG A 103 -2.69 -13.32 14.01
N SER A 104 -2.06 -12.29 14.57
CA SER A 104 -0.60 -12.26 14.69
C SER A 104 -0.16 -13.52 15.44
N GLY A 105 0.47 -14.44 14.71
CA GLY A 105 1.02 -15.67 15.26
C GLY A 105 2.52 -15.49 15.50
N LYS A 106 3.09 -16.36 16.33
CA LYS A 106 4.54 -16.44 16.60
C LYS A 106 5.34 -17.11 15.46
N ALA A 107 4.72 -17.42 14.35
CA ALA A 107 5.40 -17.99 13.20
C ALA A 107 6.24 -16.89 12.53
N GLY A 108 7.53 -16.86 12.88
CA GLY A 108 8.51 -16.02 12.19
C GLY A 108 8.66 -16.49 10.75
N GLY A 109 7.96 -15.84 9.83
CA GLY A 109 7.98 -16.12 8.40
C GLY A 109 7.88 -14.82 7.60
N HIS A 110 8.00 -14.93 6.28
CA HIS A 110 7.77 -13.81 5.39
C HIS A 110 6.28 -13.46 5.37
N LYS A 111 5.94 -12.17 5.35
CA LYS A 111 4.55 -11.70 5.41
C LYS A 111 3.65 -12.29 4.31
N LEU A 112 4.19 -12.52 3.14
CA LEU A 112 3.44 -13.14 2.04
C LEU A 112 3.07 -14.59 2.33
N ASP A 113 3.95 -15.36 3.02
CA ASP A 113 3.67 -16.74 3.40
C ASP A 113 2.57 -16.81 4.45
N GLU A 114 2.59 -15.88 5.43
CA GLU A 114 1.51 -15.74 6.42
C GLU A 114 0.16 -15.44 5.74
N LEU A 115 0.15 -14.54 4.75
CA LEU A 115 -1.06 -14.19 4.01
C LEU A 115 -1.53 -15.35 3.12
N ALA A 116 -0.61 -16.08 2.48
CA ALA A 116 -0.93 -17.27 1.70
C ALA A 116 -1.60 -18.33 2.58
N ALA A 117 -1.00 -18.66 3.72
CA ALA A 117 -1.56 -19.60 4.68
C ALA A 117 -2.94 -19.15 5.21
N LEU A 118 -3.11 -17.85 5.51
CA LEU A 118 -4.38 -17.28 5.93
C LEU A 118 -5.49 -17.48 4.88
N MET A 119 -5.15 -17.34 3.61
CA MET A 119 -6.07 -17.51 2.48
C MET A 119 -6.24 -18.96 2.03
N GLY A 120 -5.51 -19.90 2.66
CA GLY A 120 -5.53 -21.33 2.30
C GLY A 120 -4.82 -21.63 0.98
N SER A 121 -3.81 -20.84 0.62
CA SER A 121 -2.98 -21.04 -0.57
C SER A 121 -1.69 -21.74 -0.20
N ASP A 122 -1.33 -22.77 -0.96
CA ASP A 122 -0.06 -23.52 -0.83
C ASP A 122 1.11 -22.79 -1.53
N ALA A 123 0.82 -21.74 -2.31
CA ALA A 123 1.82 -20.95 -3.01
C ALA A 123 1.76 -19.49 -2.53
N PRO A 124 2.88 -18.75 -2.61
CA PRO A 124 2.90 -17.32 -2.31
C PRO A 124 1.87 -16.56 -3.15
N LEU A 125 1.18 -15.61 -2.51
CA LEU A 125 0.19 -14.79 -3.21
C LEU A 125 0.89 -13.75 -4.07
N GLU A 126 0.48 -13.65 -5.34
CA GLU A 126 0.99 -12.62 -6.24
C GLU A 126 0.39 -11.26 -5.87
N MET A 127 1.26 -10.29 -5.59
CA MET A 127 0.85 -8.91 -5.34
C MET A 127 0.40 -8.26 -6.65
N LYS A 128 -0.77 -7.62 -6.63
CA LYS A 128 -1.31 -6.97 -7.81
C LYS A 128 -1.92 -5.62 -7.46
N ILE A 129 -1.46 -4.58 -8.14
CA ILE A 129 -2.02 -3.23 -8.04
C ILE A 129 -2.65 -2.89 -9.39
N HIS A 130 -3.92 -2.55 -9.36
CA HIS A 130 -4.63 -2.07 -10.55
C HIS A 130 -4.35 -0.58 -10.74
N LEU A 131 -3.89 -0.21 -11.93
CA LEU A 131 -3.52 1.16 -12.24
C LEU A 131 -4.63 1.85 -13.02
N ASP A 132 -5.06 3.00 -12.49
CA ASP A 132 -5.93 3.91 -13.21
C ASP A 132 -5.24 4.35 -14.53
N PRO A 133 -5.93 4.28 -15.68
CA PRO A 133 -5.41 4.77 -16.95
C PRO A 133 -4.96 6.24 -16.91
N ARG A 134 -5.62 7.09 -16.11
CA ARG A 134 -5.22 8.48 -15.91
C ARG A 134 -3.89 8.56 -15.15
N ALA A 135 -3.76 7.86 -14.02
CA ALA A 135 -2.52 7.83 -13.25
C ALA A 135 -1.34 7.32 -14.09
N ARG A 136 -1.58 6.32 -14.95
CA ARG A 136 -0.57 5.82 -15.90
C ARG A 136 -0.16 6.89 -16.93
N ARG A 137 -1.12 7.66 -17.48
CA ARG A 137 -0.82 8.76 -18.40
C ARG A 137 -0.04 9.88 -17.71
N ASP A 138 -0.47 10.26 -16.50
CA ASP A 138 0.16 11.33 -15.72
C ASP A 138 1.60 10.94 -15.35
N ALA A 139 1.82 9.68 -14.92
CA ALA A 139 3.17 9.17 -14.65
C ALA A 139 4.05 9.15 -15.91
N LYS A 140 3.50 8.76 -17.07
CA LYS A 140 4.21 8.77 -18.34
C LYS A 140 4.57 10.20 -18.78
N ALA A 141 3.63 11.14 -18.64
CA ALA A 141 3.88 12.55 -18.93
C ALA A 141 4.95 13.14 -18.01
N PHE A 142 4.89 12.82 -16.71
CA PHE A 142 5.92 13.21 -15.73
C PHE A 142 7.28 12.60 -16.05
N ALA A 143 7.34 11.34 -16.44
CA ALA A 143 8.58 10.64 -16.78
C ALA A 143 9.25 11.25 -18.02
N GLY A 144 8.47 11.67 -19.02
CA GLY A 144 8.95 12.02 -20.34
C GLY A 144 9.24 10.77 -21.18
N ALA A 145 8.99 10.85 -22.49
CA ALA A 145 8.96 9.65 -23.34
C ALA A 145 10.33 8.95 -23.48
N ASP A 146 11.44 9.69 -23.39
CA ASP A 146 12.77 9.19 -23.77
C ASP A 146 13.84 9.41 -22.70
N LYS A 147 13.47 9.79 -21.46
CA LYS A 147 14.43 10.05 -20.41
C LYS A 147 14.50 8.92 -19.40
N LYS A 148 15.72 8.47 -19.11
CA LYS A 148 15.95 7.60 -17.95
C LYS A 148 15.60 8.35 -16.67
N LEU A 149 15.00 7.67 -15.71
CA LEU A 149 14.71 8.20 -14.37
C LEU A 149 15.49 7.42 -13.32
N LEU A 150 16.12 8.15 -12.41
CA LEU A 150 16.62 7.62 -11.16
C LEU A 150 15.67 8.07 -10.05
N LEU A 151 14.87 7.14 -9.53
CA LEU A 151 13.96 7.41 -8.42
C LEU A 151 14.65 7.07 -7.11
N ILE A 152 14.67 8.01 -6.15
CA ILE A 152 15.30 7.86 -4.85
C ILE A 152 14.21 8.02 -3.76
N GLY A 153 13.90 6.93 -3.05
CA GLY A 153 13.08 6.95 -1.84
C GLY A 153 13.98 6.98 -0.61
N ALA A 154 14.31 8.16 -0.12
CA ALA A 154 15.25 8.34 1.00
C ALA A 154 14.56 8.37 2.37
N GLY A 155 13.23 8.50 2.41
CA GLY A 155 12.46 8.55 3.63
C GLY A 155 12.32 7.19 4.32
N ALA A 156 12.24 7.20 5.65
CA ALA A 156 11.92 6.01 6.45
C ALA A 156 11.22 6.41 7.75
N ASN A 157 10.35 5.54 8.26
CA ASN A 157 9.60 5.77 9.52
C ASN A 157 10.49 5.79 10.77
N TRP A 158 11.74 5.38 10.64
CA TRP A 158 12.66 5.23 11.75
C TRP A 158 14.10 5.49 11.30
N ILE A 159 14.80 6.33 12.06
CA ILE A 159 16.15 6.78 11.73
C ILE A 159 17.15 5.64 11.49
N GLY A 160 17.01 4.51 12.18
CA GLY A 160 17.88 3.34 11.99
C GLY A 160 17.69 2.64 10.63
N LYS A 161 16.67 2.99 9.85
CA LYS A 161 16.45 2.54 8.48
C LYS A 161 16.84 3.58 7.44
N THR A 162 17.22 4.78 7.88
CA THR A 162 17.58 5.88 6.98
C THR A 162 19.05 5.77 6.62
N TRP A 163 19.33 5.63 5.33
CA TRP A 163 20.70 5.73 4.84
C TRP A 163 21.11 7.21 4.83
N PRO A 164 22.35 7.59 5.22
CA PRO A 164 22.78 8.97 5.21
C PRO A 164 22.60 9.63 3.84
N ARG A 165 22.10 10.87 3.83
CA ARG A 165 21.78 11.60 2.59
C ARG A 165 22.99 11.77 1.67
N GLU A 166 24.17 11.95 2.27
CA GLU A 166 25.45 12.09 1.57
C GLU A 166 25.74 10.87 0.70
N ASN A 167 25.38 9.69 1.18
CA ASN A 167 25.57 8.44 0.46
C ASN A 167 24.58 8.32 -0.72
N PHE A 168 23.32 8.76 -0.55
CA PHE A 168 22.36 8.85 -1.66
C PHE A 168 22.87 9.80 -2.74
N ALA A 169 23.36 10.99 -2.35
CA ALA A 169 23.90 11.98 -3.28
C ALA A 169 25.14 11.43 -4.02
N ALA A 170 26.07 10.80 -3.29
CA ALA A 170 27.26 10.20 -3.90
C ALA A 170 26.90 9.07 -4.89
N LEU A 171 25.94 8.20 -4.50
CA LEU A 171 25.48 7.12 -5.36
C LEU A 171 24.80 7.68 -6.63
N ALA A 172 23.91 8.66 -6.49
CA ALA A 172 23.23 9.27 -7.60
C ALA A 172 24.23 9.89 -8.60
N LYS A 173 25.16 10.71 -8.11
CA LYS A 173 26.23 11.31 -8.94
C LYS A 173 27.06 10.23 -9.63
N ARG A 174 27.39 9.13 -8.93
CA ARG A 174 28.15 8.03 -9.53
C ARG A 174 27.39 7.33 -10.65
N LEU A 175 26.06 7.15 -10.49
CA LEU A 175 25.21 6.47 -11.47
C LEU A 175 24.89 7.32 -12.70
N THR A 176 24.88 8.67 -12.56
CA THR A 176 24.45 9.60 -13.62
C THR A 176 25.60 10.30 -14.32
N LYS A 177 26.86 10.11 -13.87
CA LYS A 177 28.03 10.71 -14.53
C LYS A 177 28.19 10.21 -15.97
N PRO A 178 28.93 10.95 -16.85
CA PRO A 178 29.20 10.50 -18.20
C PRO A 178 29.80 9.09 -18.28
N GLY A 179 29.25 8.25 -19.14
CA GLY A 179 29.64 6.84 -19.28
C GLY A 179 29.07 5.87 -18.23
N ALA A 180 28.30 6.35 -17.26
CA ALA A 180 27.62 5.50 -16.28
C ALA A 180 26.29 4.94 -16.81
N PRO A 181 25.73 3.87 -16.20
CA PRO A 181 24.49 3.23 -16.68
C PRO A 181 23.28 4.16 -16.82
N LEU A 182 23.20 5.20 -15.99
CA LEU A 182 22.13 6.19 -15.95
C LEU A 182 22.62 7.59 -16.38
N THR A 183 23.57 7.64 -17.30
CA THR A 183 24.04 8.92 -17.90
C THR A 183 22.82 9.72 -18.35
N ASP A 184 22.78 11.01 -18.00
CA ASP A 184 21.72 11.98 -18.33
C ASP A 184 20.33 11.62 -17.77
N ALA A 185 20.23 10.67 -16.84
CA ALA A 185 18.97 10.39 -16.17
C ALA A 185 18.52 11.58 -15.32
N ARG A 186 17.22 11.86 -15.38
CA ARG A 186 16.59 12.79 -14.43
C ARG A 186 16.48 12.13 -13.06
N ILE A 187 17.00 12.80 -12.02
CA ILE A 187 16.91 12.35 -10.65
C ILE A 187 15.60 12.88 -10.05
N VAL A 188 14.84 12.00 -9.39
CA VAL A 188 13.60 12.34 -8.72
C VAL A 188 13.64 11.77 -7.29
N VAL A 189 13.53 12.64 -6.30
CA VAL A 189 13.43 12.25 -4.89
C VAL A 189 11.96 12.10 -4.54
N LEU A 190 11.61 10.94 -3.97
CA LEU A 190 10.25 10.57 -3.58
C LEU A 190 10.15 10.44 -2.08
N GLY A 191 9.04 10.91 -1.51
CA GLY A 191 8.73 10.71 -0.11
C GLY A 191 7.33 11.14 0.28
N GLY A 192 6.99 10.94 1.54
CA GLY A 192 5.72 11.38 2.12
C GLY A 192 5.70 12.86 2.46
N PRO A 193 4.52 13.44 2.70
CA PRO A 193 4.36 14.85 3.01
C PRO A 193 5.11 15.28 4.29
N ASP A 194 5.34 14.36 5.22
CA ASP A 194 6.01 14.62 6.50
C ASP A 194 7.53 14.40 6.45
N GLU A 195 8.10 14.04 5.28
CA GLU A 195 9.50 13.66 5.12
C GLU A 195 10.37 14.78 4.55
N GLY A 196 9.84 16.00 4.34
CA GLY A 196 10.55 17.15 3.76
C GLY A 196 11.87 17.46 4.44
N GLY A 197 11.94 17.33 5.77
CA GLY A 197 13.18 17.56 6.52
C GLY A 197 14.38 16.67 6.11
N VAL A 198 14.14 15.54 5.46
CA VAL A 198 15.17 14.63 4.93
C VAL A 198 15.31 14.79 3.42
N LEU A 199 14.21 15.00 2.74
CA LEU A 199 14.15 14.98 1.27
C LEU A 199 14.62 16.30 0.64
N ASP A 200 14.26 17.45 1.23
CA ASP A 200 14.62 18.76 0.70
C ASP A 200 16.14 18.97 0.69
N PRO A 201 16.87 18.71 1.80
CA PRO A 201 18.32 18.79 1.80
C PRO A 201 19.00 17.82 0.81
N LEU A 202 18.42 16.63 0.60
CA LEU A 202 18.93 15.69 -0.40
C LEU A 202 18.73 16.24 -1.82
N ALA A 203 17.55 16.81 -2.09
CA ALA A 203 17.26 17.40 -3.40
C ALA A 203 18.22 18.57 -3.71
N GLU A 204 18.55 19.41 -2.72
CA GLU A 204 19.53 20.48 -2.85
C GLU A 204 20.94 19.95 -3.15
N ASP A 205 21.39 18.89 -2.48
CA ASP A 205 22.70 18.28 -2.68
C ASP A 205 22.84 17.63 -4.07
N LEU A 206 21.72 17.24 -4.69
CA LEU A 206 21.66 16.66 -6.02
C LEU A 206 21.61 17.70 -7.15
N GLN A 207 21.35 18.98 -6.83
CA GLN A 207 21.36 20.11 -7.79
C GLN A 207 22.74 20.76 -7.91
N LYS A 208 23.67 20.49 -6.99
CA LYS A 208 25.06 20.96 -6.97
C LYS A 208 25.97 20.00 -7.79
#